data_fa20506a1d7f1dc2dacdb67253899e93
#
_entry.id   fa20506a1d7f1dc2dacdb67253899e93
#
_cell.length_a   1.000
_cell.length_b   1.000
_cell.length_c   1.000
_cell.angle_alpha   90.00
_cell.angle_beta   90.00
_cell.angle_gamma   90.00
#
_symmetry.space_group_name_H-M   'P 1'
#
loop_
_entity.id
_entity.type
_entity.pdbx_description
1 polymer ?
#
loop_
_entity_poly.entity_id
_entity_poly.type
_entity_poly.pdbx_seq_one_letter_code
_entity_poly.pdbx_strand_id
1 'polypeptide(L)'
;MSAGGSVEQLLRQVSPGQYDTYETYESLLRALAGSELWMLLWHGRAGSPDAQYGNMEVGGYGYAPCVTSHQELAASGWTRAHEVVGGRDIAAALFPERWGIWLNPHSPGGGVGVPWLDLRRIALGLERLPAGPLRITEPALDIPQFYALLTRNAHHTPAVRSLRHAWVQPALGVPYLAIGLELYDGGQRSVESAHQMMQRSITAVPEGLPVSSVAMADGHDPVAMWLRRQARPFFDRDTQVGAVQVQGQVPRQSAAPGLGYGYPPTY
;
A
#
# COMPACT_ATOMS: atom_id res chain seq x y z
N MET A 1 3.79 22.59 -26.07
CA MET A 1 4.64 22.98 -24.90
C MET A 1 5.10 21.68 -24.29
N SER A 2 6.41 21.45 -24.30
CA SER A 2 7.00 20.14 -23.91
C SER A 2 6.88 19.94 -22.40
N ALA A 3 6.21 18.86 -21.98
CA ALA A 3 6.09 18.48 -20.56
C ALA A 3 7.46 18.26 -19.86
N GLY A 4 8.53 18.03 -20.63
CA GLY A 4 9.87 17.84 -20.11
C GLY A 4 10.46 19.04 -19.34
N GLY A 5 10.18 20.27 -19.76
CA GLY A 5 10.64 21.47 -19.04
C GLY A 5 10.08 21.60 -17.63
N SER A 6 8.91 21.02 -17.37
CA SER A 6 8.30 21.00 -16.03
C SER A 6 9.02 20.01 -15.09
N VAL A 7 9.38 18.80 -15.57
CA VAL A 7 10.09 17.79 -14.77
C VAL A 7 11.48 18.28 -14.39
N GLU A 8 12.24 18.79 -15.33
CA GLU A 8 13.60 19.30 -15.09
C GLU A 8 13.64 20.49 -14.12
N GLN A 9 12.63 21.38 -14.19
CA GLN A 9 12.50 22.47 -13.25
C GLN A 9 12.25 21.96 -11.83
N LEU A 10 11.37 20.98 -11.68
CA LEU A 10 11.05 20.36 -10.40
C LEU A 10 12.23 19.56 -9.84
N LEU A 11 12.97 18.83 -10.70
CA LEU A 11 14.19 18.12 -10.28
C LEU A 11 15.25 19.04 -9.67
N ARG A 12 15.40 20.24 -10.20
CA ARG A 12 16.34 21.25 -9.63
C ARG A 12 15.93 21.75 -8.25
N GLN A 13 14.65 21.63 -7.90
CA GLN A 13 14.09 22.07 -6.61
C GLN A 13 14.07 20.93 -5.58
N VAL A 14 14.11 19.68 -6.04
CA VAL A 14 14.18 18.51 -5.18
C VAL A 14 15.64 18.19 -4.91
N SER A 15 16.16 18.63 -3.76
CA SER A 15 17.51 18.27 -3.33
C SER A 15 17.52 16.88 -2.72
N PRO A 16 18.50 16.02 -3.06
CA PRO A 16 18.66 14.72 -2.41
C PRO A 16 18.80 14.86 -0.89
N GLY A 17 17.87 14.29 -0.14
CA GLY A 17 17.90 14.26 1.34
C GLY A 17 17.30 15.47 2.06
N GLN A 18 16.86 16.51 1.37
CA GLN A 18 16.08 17.61 1.96
C GLN A 18 14.64 17.50 1.48
N TYR A 19 13.80 16.93 2.33
CA TYR A 19 12.34 16.86 2.11
C TYR A 19 11.63 18.16 2.53
N ASP A 20 12.29 19.29 2.46
CA ASP A 20 11.72 20.59 2.84
C ASP A 20 10.55 21.02 1.94
N THR A 21 10.26 20.22 0.89
CA THR A 21 9.13 20.50 0.01
C THR A 21 8.47 19.21 -0.45
N TYR A 22 7.74 18.56 0.47
CA TYR A 22 6.83 17.45 0.12
C TYR A 22 5.95 17.79 -1.10
N GLU A 23 5.46 19.03 -1.17
CA GLU A 23 4.64 19.51 -2.27
C GLU A 23 5.41 19.58 -3.61
N THR A 24 6.70 19.91 -3.57
CA THR A 24 7.56 19.90 -4.76
C THR A 24 7.76 18.47 -5.25
N TYR A 25 8.01 17.54 -4.34
CA TYR A 25 8.13 16.13 -4.69
C TYR A 25 6.81 15.54 -5.24
N GLU A 26 5.67 15.85 -4.64
CA GLU A 26 4.36 15.48 -5.16
C GLU A 26 4.10 16.07 -6.56
N SER A 27 4.54 17.29 -6.78
CA SER A 27 4.45 17.94 -8.10
C SER A 27 5.34 17.26 -9.12
N LEU A 28 6.54 16.79 -8.70
CA LEU A 28 7.42 15.96 -9.53
C LEU A 28 6.75 14.65 -9.92
N LEU A 29 6.14 13.93 -8.97
CA LEU A 29 5.45 12.67 -9.28
C LEU A 29 4.29 12.86 -10.26
N ARG A 30 3.52 13.95 -10.11
CA ARG A 30 2.44 14.29 -11.07
C ARG A 30 2.98 14.63 -12.45
N ALA A 31 4.08 15.39 -12.51
CA ALA A 31 4.73 15.73 -13.78
C ALA A 31 5.27 14.47 -14.48
N LEU A 32 5.91 13.56 -13.73
CA LEU A 32 6.40 12.28 -14.24
C LEU A 32 5.26 11.42 -14.82
N ALA A 33 4.11 11.38 -14.15
CA ALA A 33 2.93 10.65 -14.63
C ALA A 33 2.44 11.10 -16.01
N GLY A 34 2.66 12.35 -16.37
CA GLY A 34 2.26 12.95 -17.66
C GLY A 34 3.39 13.16 -18.66
N SER A 35 4.59 12.69 -18.36
CA SER A 35 5.78 12.93 -19.18
C SER A 35 6.27 11.68 -19.87
N GLU A 36 7.02 11.86 -20.95
CA GLU A 36 7.85 10.82 -21.57
C GLU A 36 9.24 10.84 -20.95
N LEU A 37 9.82 9.67 -20.75
CA LEU A 37 11.17 9.47 -20.23
C LEU A 37 11.97 8.60 -21.19
N TRP A 38 13.27 8.78 -21.22
CA TRP A 38 14.22 8.02 -22.04
C TRP A 38 14.88 6.95 -21.19
N MET A 39 14.38 5.72 -21.28
CA MET A 39 14.95 4.55 -20.62
C MET A 39 16.23 4.11 -21.31
N LEU A 40 17.31 3.98 -20.56
CA LEU A 40 18.63 3.64 -21.09
C LEU A 40 18.78 2.12 -21.25
N LEU A 41 19.16 1.64 -22.46
CA LEU A 41 19.35 0.21 -22.72
C LEU A 41 20.84 -0.15 -22.73
N TRP A 42 21.19 -1.13 -21.92
CA TRP A 42 22.53 -1.72 -21.93
C TRP A 42 22.78 -2.54 -23.20
N HIS A 43 21.78 -3.29 -23.64
CA HIS A 43 21.86 -4.19 -24.79
C HIS A 43 20.50 -4.28 -25.49
N GLY A 44 20.54 -4.71 -26.76
CA GLY A 44 19.33 -4.89 -27.55
C GLY A 44 18.74 -3.60 -28.10
N ARG A 45 17.52 -3.68 -28.59
CA ARG A 45 16.74 -2.56 -29.12
C ARG A 45 15.44 -2.43 -28.33
N ALA A 46 14.91 -1.24 -28.23
CA ALA A 46 13.60 -0.98 -27.66
C ALA A 46 12.53 -1.92 -28.22
N GLY A 47 11.74 -2.52 -27.34
CA GLY A 47 10.67 -3.45 -27.68
C GLY A 47 11.12 -4.82 -28.21
N SER A 48 12.42 -5.12 -28.25
CA SER A 48 12.90 -6.44 -28.64
C SER A 48 13.01 -7.40 -27.45
N PRO A 49 12.89 -8.73 -27.65
CA PRO A 49 13.00 -9.71 -26.56
C PRO A 49 14.36 -9.75 -25.86
N ASP A 50 15.40 -9.23 -26.52
CA ASP A 50 16.77 -9.11 -26.02
C ASP A 50 17.08 -7.75 -25.41
N ALA A 51 16.07 -6.87 -25.27
CA ALA A 51 16.25 -5.57 -24.64
C ALA A 51 16.63 -5.71 -23.17
N GLN A 52 17.78 -5.17 -22.81
CA GLN A 52 18.26 -5.12 -21.43
C GLN A 52 18.39 -3.66 -21.01
N TYR A 53 17.52 -3.26 -20.10
CA TYR A 53 17.57 -1.92 -19.54
C TYR A 53 18.72 -1.77 -18.56
N GLY A 54 19.22 -0.54 -18.45
CA GLY A 54 20.19 -0.20 -17.43
C GLY A 54 19.66 -0.52 -16.04
N ASN A 55 20.55 -0.87 -15.14
CA ASN A 55 20.23 -1.08 -13.73
C ASN A 55 21.29 -0.43 -12.85
N MET A 56 20.87 0.01 -11.69
CA MET A 56 21.77 0.52 -10.65
C MET A 56 21.17 0.18 -9.27
N GLU A 57 22.03 0.03 -8.30
CA GLU A 57 21.64 -0.23 -6.92
C GLU A 57 22.06 0.96 -6.05
N VAL A 58 21.11 1.49 -5.28
CA VAL A 58 21.36 2.60 -4.37
C VAL A 58 20.69 2.28 -3.02
N GLY A 59 21.48 2.20 -1.97
CA GLY A 59 20.98 1.91 -0.62
C GLY A 59 20.30 0.54 -0.48
N GLY A 60 20.68 -0.45 -1.30
CA GLY A 60 20.06 -1.79 -1.29
C GLY A 60 18.76 -1.90 -2.09
N TYR A 61 18.42 -0.87 -2.89
CA TYR A 61 17.24 -0.85 -3.76
C TYR A 61 17.65 -0.76 -5.22
N GLY A 62 16.94 -1.49 -6.08
CA GLY A 62 17.14 -1.48 -7.52
C GLY A 62 16.45 -0.29 -8.19
N TYR A 63 17.16 0.36 -9.11
CA TYR A 63 16.63 1.46 -9.92
C TYR A 63 16.99 1.28 -11.38
N ALA A 64 16.05 1.63 -12.26
CA ALA A 64 16.29 1.74 -13.69
C ALA A 64 16.71 3.19 -14.04
N PRO A 65 17.92 3.44 -14.56
CA PRO A 65 18.34 4.77 -14.95
C PRO A 65 17.58 5.26 -16.17
N CYS A 66 17.14 6.49 -16.12
CA CYS A 66 16.48 7.17 -17.23
C CYS A 66 16.84 8.66 -17.26
N VAL A 67 16.59 9.31 -18.39
CA VAL A 67 16.75 10.74 -18.52
C VAL A 67 15.44 11.41 -18.93
N THR A 68 15.28 12.68 -18.57
CA THR A 68 13.99 13.38 -18.63
C THR A 68 13.74 14.11 -19.95
N SER A 69 14.76 14.22 -20.80
CA SER A 69 14.64 14.87 -22.10
C SER A 69 15.74 14.42 -23.06
N HIS A 70 15.54 14.73 -24.34
CA HIS A 70 16.58 14.55 -25.36
C HIS A 70 17.86 15.36 -25.05
N GLN A 71 17.72 16.54 -24.42
CA GLN A 71 18.85 17.36 -24.03
C GLN A 71 19.66 16.68 -22.91
N GLU A 72 18.99 16.11 -21.92
CA GLU A 72 19.61 15.34 -20.84
C GLU A 72 20.25 14.05 -21.37
N LEU A 73 19.64 13.41 -22.39
CA LEU A 73 20.23 12.26 -23.06
C LEU A 73 21.55 12.62 -23.72
N ALA A 74 21.60 13.75 -24.46
CA ALA A 74 22.82 14.24 -25.07
C ALA A 74 23.89 14.61 -24.03
N ALA A 75 23.48 15.27 -22.93
CA ALA A 75 24.36 15.66 -21.84
C ALA A 75 24.94 14.44 -21.08
N SER A 76 24.19 13.33 -21.02
CA SER A 76 24.65 12.09 -20.38
C SER A 76 25.80 11.39 -21.07
N GLY A 77 26.05 11.73 -22.33
CA GLY A 77 27.03 11.01 -23.18
C GLY A 77 26.61 9.59 -23.53
N TRP A 78 25.35 9.22 -23.33
CA TRP A 78 24.84 7.90 -23.64
C TRP A 78 24.79 7.67 -25.16
N THR A 79 25.56 6.71 -25.64
CA THR A 79 25.71 6.43 -27.06
C THR A 79 25.00 5.15 -27.51
N ARG A 80 24.41 4.40 -26.55
CA ARG A 80 23.70 3.15 -26.85
C ARG A 80 22.23 3.42 -27.12
N ALA A 81 21.46 2.35 -27.35
CA ALA A 81 20.03 2.44 -27.56
C ALA A 81 19.32 2.99 -26.33
N HIS A 82 18.18 3.58 -26.53
CA HIS A 82 17.25 4.03 -25.52
C HIS A 82 15.83 3.79 -26.01
N GLU A 83 14.88 3.83 -25.09
CA GLU A 83 13.45 3.74 -25.39
C GLU A 83 12.74 4.93 -24.77
N VAL A 84 11.83 5.56 -25.54
CA VAL A 84 10.99 6.63 -25.03
C VAL A 84 9.67 6.03 -24.58
N VAL A 85 9.36 6.15 -23.30
CA VAL A 85 8.19 5.51 -22.68
C VAL A 85 7.47 6.51 -21.79
N GLY A 86 6.14 6.43 -21.75
CA GLY A 86 5.33 7.23 -20.85
C GLY A 86 5.61 6.91 -19.38
N GLY A 87 5.68 7.94 -18.52
CA GLY A 87 6.02 7.74 -17.10
C GLY A 87 5.06 6.82 -16.35
N ARG A 88 3.77 6.78 -16.74
CA ARG A 88 2.82 5.79 -16.18
C ARG A 88 3.10 4.37 -16.60
N ASP A 89 3.51 4.17 -17.85
CA ASP A 89 3.81 2.84 -18.38
C ASP A 89 5.09 2.28 -17.76
N ILE A 90 6.11 3.13 -17.60
CA ILE A 90 7.33 2.79 -16.84
C ILE A 90 6.97 2.42 -15.40
N ALA A 91 6.17 3.24 -14.76
CA ALA A 91 5.75 2.99 -13.38
C ALA A 91 4.99 1.67 -13.26
N ALA A 92 4.06 1.38 -14.17
CA ALA A 92 3.30 0.12 -14.19
C ALA A 92 4.18 -1.11 -14.42
N ALA A 93 5.23 -0.99 -15.23
CA ALA A 93 6.17 -2.07 -15.50
C ALA A 93 7.12 -2.36 -14.32
N LEU A 94 7.59 -1.33 -13.63
CA LEU A 94 8.68 -1.46 -12.65
C LEU A 94 8.20 -1.71 -11.22
N PHE A 95 7.09 -1.12 -10.79
CA PHE A 95 6.69 -1.23 -9.38
C PHE A 95 6.37 -2.66 -8.91
N PRO A 96 5.79 -3.58 -9.73
CA PRO A 96 5.53 -4.95 -9.31
C PRO A 96 6.80 -5.72 -8.98
N GLU A 97 7.89 -5.42 -9.71
CA GLU A 97 9.21 -6.01 -9.54
C GLU A 97 10.02 -5.31 -8.43
N ARG A 98 9.43 -4.30 -7.77
CA ARG A 98 10.06 -3.47 -6.72
C ARG A 98 11.27 -2.67 -7.21
N TRP A 99 11.25 -2.27 -8.48
CA TRP A 99 12.24 -1.39 -9.07
C TRP A 99 11.74 0.06 -9.05
N GLY A 100 12.65 0.98 -8.67
CA GLY A 100 12.45 2.42 -8.83
C GLY A 100 12.99 2.91 -10.18
N ILE A 101 12.90 4.23 -10.40
CA ILE A 101 13.64 4.91 -11.47
C ILE A 101 14.64 5.89 -10.87
N TRP A 102 15.75 6.08 -11.58
CA TRP A 102 16.75 7.07 -11.23
C TRP A 102 16.87 8.09 -12.35
N LEU A 103 16.42 9.29 -12.07
CA LEU A 103 16.31 10.39 -13.05
C LEU A 103 17.65 11.11 -13.17
N ASN A 104 18.13 11.29 -14.40
CA ASN A 104 19.32 12.06 -14.75
C ASN A 104 20.57 11.71 -13.90
N PRO A 105 21.02 10.44 -13.87
CA PRO A 105 22.13 9.98 -13.02
C PRO A 105 23.45 10.71 -13.29
N HIS A 106 23.62 11.29 -14.48
CA HIS A 106 24.80 12.03 -14.93
C HIS A 106 24.85 13.48 -14.40
N SER A 107 23.74 13.99 -13.84
CA SER A 107 23.69 15.35 -13.31
C SER A 107 24.71 15.57 -12.20
N PRO A 108 25.24 16.78 -12.02
CA PRO A 108 26.27 17.09 -10.99
C PRO A 108 25.84 16.71 -9.56
N GLY A 109 24.53 16.69 -9.28
CA GLY A 109 23.94 16.23 -8.02
C GLY A 109 23.73 14.72 -7.93
N GLY A 110 24.13 13.92 -8.94
CA GLY A 110 23.93 12.47 -8.96
C GLY A 110 22.51 12.02 -9.33
N GLY A 111 21.65 12.94 -9.72
CA GLY A 111 20.26 12.64 -10.08
C GLY A 111 19.32 12.46 -8.91
N VAL A 112 18.08 12.04 -9.18
CA VAL A 112 17.01 11.85 -8.20
C VAL A 112 16.40 10.46 -8.32
N GLY A 113 16.41 9.69 -7.24
CA GLY A 113 15.74 8.39 -7.17
C GLY A 113 14.24 8.55 -6.84
N VAL A 114 13.39 7.89 -7.62
CA VAL A 114 11.96 7.72 -7.32
C VAL A 114 11.74 6.25 -6.93
N PRO A 115 11.46 5.96 -5.66
CA PRO A 115 11.28 4.60 -5.17
C PRO A 115 10.10 3.89 -5.83
N TRP A 116 10.13 2.55 -5.86
CA TRP A 116 9.07 1.72 -6.43
C TRP A 116 7.68 1.96 -5.80
N LEU A 117 7.62 2.35 -4.52
CA LEU A 117 6.36 2.70 -3.85
C LEU A 117 5.72 3.96 -4.45
N ASP A 118 6.54 4.94 -4.86
CA ASP A 118 6.05 6.14 -5.51
C ASP A 118 5.72 5.89 -6.98
N LEU A 119 6.44 4.98 -7.65
CA LEU A 119 6.04 4.49 -8.99
C LEU A 119 4.67 3.81 -8.94
N ARG A 120 4.39 3.03 -7.89
CA ARG A 120 3.06 2.45 -7.69
C ARG A 120 1.98 3.53 -7.61
N ARG A 121 2.24 4.65 -6.95
CA ARG A 121 1.31 5.78 -6.88
C ARG A 121 1.04 6.37 -8.26
N ILE A 122 2.10 6.55 -9.06
CA ILE A 122 1.99 7.02 -10.45
C ILE A 122 1.17 6.05 -11.29
N ALA A 123 1.49 4.76 -11.25
CA ALA A 123 0.84 3.71 -12.04
C ALA A 123 -0.66 3.60 -11.76
N LEU A 124 -1.03 3.63 -10.48
CA LEU A 124 -2.41 3.42 -10.03
C LEU A 124 -3.20 4.74 -9.91
N GLY A 125 -2.60 5.90 -10.15
CA GLY A 125 -3.23 7.20 -9.98
C GLY A 125 -3.67 7.45 -8.54
N LEU A 126 -2.99 6.88 -7.56
CA LEU A 126 -3.34 6.99 -6.15
C LEU A 126 -3.09 8.40 -5.65
N GLU A 127 -4.09 8.96 -5.01
CA GLU A 127 -3.90 10.16 -4.21
C GLU A 127 -3.01 9.84 -3.01
N ARG A 128 -2.25 10.82 -2.58
CA ARG A 128 -1.29 10.86 -1.48
C ARG A 128 -1.18 9.58 -0.63
N LEU A 129 -0.19 8.74 -0.93
CA LEU A 129 0.37 7.85 0.09
C LEU A 129 1.45 8.64 0.85
N PRO A 130 1.61 8.42 2.16
CA PRO A 130 2.64 9.12 2.91
C PRO A 130 4.02 8.81 2.33
N ALA A 131 4.78 9.85 1.97
CA ALA A 131 6.16 9.72 1.57
C ALA A 131 7.07 9.55 2.80
N GLY A 132 8.14 8.80 2.66
CA GLY A 132 9.14 8.58 3.72
C GLY A 132 8.78 7.44 4.70
N PRO A 133 9.55 7.29 5.78
CA PRO A 133 9.33 6.24 6.75
C PRO A 133 8.00 6.41 7.47
N LEU A 134 7.28 5.29 7.62
CA LEU A 134 6.02 5.21 8.34
C LEU A 134 6.26 4.64 9.74
N ARG A 135 5.77 5.33 10.76
CA ARG A 135 5.60 4.74 12.07
C ARG A 135 4.19 4.18 12.17
N ILE A 136 4.07 2.87 12.32
CA ILE A 136 2.78 2.19 12.41
C ILE A 136 2.68 1.54 13.77
N THR A 137 1.60 1.80 14.50
CA THR A 137 1.35 1.28 15.85
C THR A 137 -0.10 0.85 16.00
N GLU A 138 -0.42 0.14 17.07
CA GLU A 138 -1.82 -0.02 17.47
C GLU A 138 -2.42 1.35 17.85
N PRO A 139 -3.67 1.63 17.45
CA PRO A 139 -4.30 2.90 17.79
C PRO A 139 -4.66 2.96 19.27
N ALA A 140 -4.19 4.00 19.95
CA ALA A 140 -4.58 4.33 21.33
C ALA A 140 -5.75 5.34 21.34
N LEU A 141 -6.75 5.13 20.49
CA LEU A 141 -7.89 6.02 20.31
C LEU A 141 -9.14 5.41 20.93
N ASP A 142 -9.82 6.19 21.79
CA ASP A 142 -11.13 5.83 22.35
C ASP A 142 -12.25 6.40 21.46
N ILE A 143 -12.65 5.62 20.44
CA ILE A 143 -13.71 5.95 19.48
C ILE A 143 -14.72 4.79 19.36
N PRO A 144 -15.35 4.37 20.47
CA PRO A 144 -16.19 3.18 20.51
C PRO A 144 -17.39 3.26 19.58
N GLN A 145 -17.96 4.45 19.38
CA GLN A 145 -19.12 4.65 18.50
C GLN A 145 -18.77 4.34 17.03
N PHE A 146 -17.60 4.79 16.57
CA PHE A 146 -17.13 4.49 15.24
C PHE A 146 -16.93 2.98 15.04
N TYR A 147 -16.22 2.32 15.95
CA TYR A 147 -16.00 0.87 15.86
C TYR A 147 -17.29 0.07 15.94
N ALA A 148 -18.23 0.46 16.78
CA ALA A 148 -19.53 -0.20 16.89
C ALA A 148 -20.36 -0.05 15.60
N LEU A 149 -20.37 1.15 15.01
CA LEU A 149 -21.06 1.40 13.73
C LEU A 149 -20.38 0.64 12.58
N LEU A 150 -19.07 0.68 12.51
CA LEU A 150 -18.29 -0.01 11.48
C LEU A 150 -18.49 -1.53 11.56
N THR A 151 -18.42 -2.12 12.74
CA THR A 151 -18.71 -3.54 12.98
C THR A 151 -20.14 -3.91 12.55
N ARG A 152 -21.13 -3.12 12.92
CA ARG A 152 -22.53 -3.33 12.52
C ARG A 152 -22.66 -3.29 10.99
N ASN A 153 -22.09 -2.30 10.35
CA ASN A 153 -22.13 -2.17 8.89
C ASN A 153 -21.39 -3.32 8.20
N ALA A 154 -20.29 -3.82 8.79
CA ALA A 154 -19.57 -4.97 8.28
C ALA A 154 -20.41 -6.25 8.35
N HIS A 155 -21.19 -6.46 9.42
CA HIS A 155 -22.15 -7.57 9.48
C HIS A 155 -23.14 -7.57 8.32
N HIS A 156 -23.60 -6.39 7.91
CA HIS A 156 -24.52 -6.22 6.78
C HIS A 156 -23.84 -6.18 5.39
N THR A 157 -22.52 -6.35 5.34
CA THR A 157 -21.73 -6.33 4.08
C THR A 157 -21.02 -7.67 3.90
N PRO A 158 -21.67 -8.67 3.27
CA PRO A 158 -21.16 -10.05 3.19
C PRO A 158 -19.78 -10.17 2.54
N ALA A 159 -19.40 -9.22 1.68
CA ALA A 159 -18.10 -9.19 1.03
C ALA A 159 -16.94 -8.98 2.02
N VAL A 160 -17.19 -8.39 3.20
CA VAL A 160 -16.17 -8.10 4.21
C VAL A 160 -15.94 -9.33 5.07
N ARG A 161 -14.71 -9.84 5.04
CA ARG A 161 -14.23 -10.96 5.84
C ARG A 161 -13.76 -10.52 7.22
N SER A 162 -12.77 -9.62 7.24
CA SER A 162 -12.22 -9.10 8.49
C SER A 162 -11.89 -7.61 8.41
N LEU A 163 -11.84 -6.96 9.60
CA LEU A 163 -11.43 -5.58 9.77
C LEU A 163 -10.30 -5.50 10.79
N ARG A 164 -9.27 -4.73 10.45
CA ARG A 164 -8.15 -4.42 11.34
C ARG A 164 -7.92 -2.92 11.39
N HIS A 165 -7.17 -2.46 12.36
CA HIS A 165 -6.85 -1.04 12.49
C HIS A 165 -5.38 -0.82 12.82
N ALA A 166 -4.87 0.35 12.46
CA ALA A 166 -3.55 0.84 12.83
C ALA A 166 -3.55 2.36 12.93
N TRP A 167 -2.71 2.88 13.79
CA TRP A 167 -2.37 4.28 13.78
C TRP A 167 -1.13 4.49 12.93
N VAL A 168 -1.24 5.29 11.89
CA VAL A 168 -0.16 5.55 10.93
C VAL A 168 0.31 6.98 11.09
N GLN A 169 1.59 7.14 11.40
CA GLN A 169 2.25 8.43 11.48
C GLN A 169 3.32 8.50 10.38
N PRO A 170 3.04 9.21 9.28
CA PRO A 170 4.04 9.45 8.25
C PRO A 170 5.11 10.43 8.74
N ALA A 171 6.33 10.33 8.18
CA ALA A 171 7.39 11.29 8.46
C ALA A 171 6.98 12.71 8.03
N LEU A 172 6.23 12.79 6.93
CA LEU A 172 5.65 14.02 6.39
C LEU A 172 4.15 13.83 6.23
N GLY A 173 3.37 14.70 6.83
CA GLY A 173 1.90 14.65 6.74
C GLY A 173 1.21 14.46 8.07
N VAL A 174 -0.11 14.39 8.03
CA VAL A 174 -0.96 14.26 9.22
C VAL A 174 -1.11 12.78 9.59
N PRO A 175 -0.94 12.40 10.86
CA PRO A 175 -1.26 11.06 11.32
C PRO A 175 -2.73 10.70 11.07
N TYR A 176 -3.00 9.43 10.79
CA TYR A 176 -4.35 8.96 10.48
C TYR A 176 -4.63 7.57 11.01
N LEU A 177 -5.91 7.27 11.17
CA LEU A 177 -6.40 5.93 11.48
C LEU A 177 -6.56 5.14 10.17
N ALA A 178 -5.80 4.07 10.02
CA ALA A 178 -5.93 3.12 8.92
C ALA A 178 -6.90 2.00 9.30
N ILE A 179 -7.88 1.74 8.44
CA ILE A 179 -8.80 0.60 8.55
C ILE A 179 -8.48 -0.40 7.45
N GLY A 180 -7.92 -1.53 7.81
CA GLY A 180 -7.63 -2.63 6.91
C GLY A 180 -8.89 -3.42 6.58
N LEU A 181 -9.21 -3.51 5.30
CA LEU A 181 -10.35 -4.23 4.76
C LEU A 181 -9.88 -5.53 4.09
N GLU A 182 -10.24 -6.66 4.68
CA GLU A 182 -10.07 -7.97 4.06
C GLU A 182 -11.40 -8.42 3.47
N LEU A 183 -11.42 -8.69 2.17
CA LEU A 183 -12.60 -9.14 1.45
C LEU A 183 -12.47 -10.61 1.10
N TYR A 184 -13.61 -11.33 0.95
CA TYR A 184 -13.61 -12.71 0.45
C TYR A 184 -13.19 -12.80 -1.01
N ASP A 185 -13.50 -11.76 -1.80
CA ASP A 185 -13.07 -11.64 -3.18
C ASP A 185 -12.74 -10.18 -3.53
N GLY A 186 -11.87 -9.98 -4.52
CA GLY A 186 -11.46 -8.68 -5.03
C GLY A 186 -12.34 -8.14 -6.17
N GLY A 187 -13.51 -8.71 -6.39
CA GLY A 187 -14.42 -8.28 -7.45
C GLY A 187 -14.93 -6.86 -7.25
N GLN A 188 -15.19 -6.15 -8.34
CA GLN A 188 -15.62 -4.74 -8.31
C GLN A 188 -16.82 -4.52 -7.39
N ARG A 189 -17.82 -5.42 -7.40
CA ARG A 189 -19.01 -5.32 -6.54
C ARG A 189 -18.67 -5.42 -5.05
N SER A 190 -17.74 -6.29 -4.70
CA SER A 190 -17.28 -6.46 -3.31
C SER A 190 -16.52 -5.23 -2.83
N VAL A 191 -15.65 -4.68 -3.67
CA VAL A 191 -14.91 -3.44 -3.39
C VAL A 191 -15.89 -2.26 -3.23
N GLU A 192 -16.86 -2.14 -4.11
CA GLU A 192 -17.87 -1.06 -4.06
C GLU A 192 -18.76 -1.17 -2.81
N SER A 193 -19.17 -2.40 -2.44
CA SER A 193 -19.92 -2.64 -1.21
C SER A 193 -19.12 -2.28 0.05
N ALA A 194 -17.84 -2.62 0.08
CA ALA A 194 -16.92 -2.26 1.17
C ALA A 194 -16.71 -0.75 1.25
N HIS A 195 -16.56 -0.07 0.11
CA HIS A 195 -16.45 1.38 0.05
C HIS A 195 -17.72 2.06 0.61
N GLN A 196 -18.91 1.62 0.19
CA GLN A 196 -20.18 2.15 0.72
C GLN A 196 -20.34 1.90 2.23
N MET A 197 -19.88 0.74 2.71
CA MET A 197 -19.83 0.43 4.14
C MET A 197 -18.96 1.45 4.90
N MET A 198 -17.76 1.73 4.39
CA MET A 198 -16.86 2.73 4.98
C MET A 198 -17.49 4.12 4.98
N GLN A 199 -18.08 4.55 3.87
CA GLN A 199 -18.75 5.87 3.75
C GLN A 199 -19.86 6.04 4.79
N ARG A 200 -20.66 5.00 5.03
CA ARG A 200 -21.69 5.03 6.07
C ARG A 200 -21.12 5.08 7.49
N SER A 201 -19.96 4.47 7.69
CA SER A 201 -19.33 4.38 9.01
C SER A 201 -18.56 5.63 9.40
N ILE A 202 -18.00 6.34 8.42
CA ILE A 202 -17.17 7.53 8.64
C ILE A 202 -17.94 8.68 9.30
N THR A 203 -19.26 8.66 9.20
CA THR A 203 -20.13 9.65 9.85
C THR A 203 -20.05 9.65 11.39
N ALA A 204 -19.55 8.56 12.00
CA ALA A 204 -19.34 8.45 13.45
C ALA A 204 -17.89 8.75 13.86
N VAL A 205 -17.04 9.16 12.93
CA VAL A 205 -15.66 9.57 13.23
C VAL A 205 -15.67 10.97 13.85
N PRO A 206 -14.93 11.21 14.93
CA PRO A 206 -14.76 12.55 15.49
C PRO A 206 -14.23 13.54 14.44
N GLU A 207 -14.69 14.77 14.52
CA GLU A 207 -14.24 15.84 13.65
C GLU A 207 -12.71 16.02 13.75
N GLY A 208 -12.05 16.18 12.61
CA GLY A 208 -10.60 16.37 12.54
C GLY A 208 -9.77 15.10 12.63
N LEU A 209 -10.38 13.92 12.83
CA LEU A 209 -9.65 12.64 12.79
C LEU A 209 -9.61 12.09 11.36
N PRO A 210 -8.45 12.07 10.68
CA PRO A 210 -8.35 11.47 9.37
C PRO A 210 -8.46 9.94 9.46
N VAL A 211 -9.31 9.36 8.61
CA VAL A 211 -9.46 7.90 8.47
C VAL A 211 -9.23 7.50 7.02
N SER A 212 -8.46 6.44 6.82
CA SER A 212 -8.17 5.88 5.50
C SER A 212 -8.47 4.39 5.46
N SER A 213 -9.06 3.92 4.37
CA SER A 213 -9.24 2.49 4.12
C SER A 213 -8.03 1.91 3.40
N VAL A 214 -7.61 0.71 3.80
CA VAL A 214 -6.47 -0.01 3.24
C VAL A 214 -6.91 -1.38 2.77
N ALA A 215 -6.69 -1.69 1.49
CA ALA A 215 -6.99 -3.01 0.94
C ALA A 215 -5.98 -4.04 1.45
N MET A 216 -6.42 -4.99 2.26
CA MET A 216 -5.55 -6.02 2.84
C MET A 216 -4.93 -6.96 1.79
N ALA A 217 -5.55 -7.09 0.62
CA ALA A 217 -5.03 -7.88 -0.50
C ALA A 217 -3.80 -7.24 -1.16
N ASP A 218 -3.54 -5.95 -0.93
CA ASP A 218 -2.41 -5.27 -1.52
C ASP A 218 -1.09 -5.72 -0.88
N GLY A 219 -0.31 -6.48 -1.65
CA GLY A 219 1.00 -7.02 -1.23
C GLY A 219 2.12 -5.99 -1.15
N HIS A 220 1.91 -4.80 -1.72
CA HIS A 220 2.90 -3.75 -1.84
C HIS A 220 2.64 -2.56 -0.90
N ASP A 221 1.46 -2.50 -0.27
CA ASP A 221 1.16 -1.46 0.70
C ASP A 221 1.81 -1.76 2.05
N PRO A 222 2.72 -0.91 2.57
CA PRO A 222 3.41 -1.15 3.82
C PRO A 222 2.45 -1.19 5.03
N VAL A 223 1.34 -0.44 4.98
CA VAL A 223 0.32 -0.46 6.03
C VAL A 223 -0.45 -1.78 5.99
N ALA A 224 -0.86 -2.25 4.80
CA ALA A 224 -1.50 -3.55 4.63
C ALA A 224 -0.58 -4.70 5.09
N MET A 225 0.71 -4.63 4.78
CA MET A 225 1.71 -5.62 5.24
C MET A 225 1.84 -5.64 6.76
N TRP A 226 1.88 -4.47 7.40
CA TRP A 226 1.94 -4.37 8.85
C TRP A 226 0.66 -4.89 9.51
N LEU A 227 -0.51 -4.48 9.00
CA LEU A 227 -1.82 -4.92 9.49
C LEU A 227 -1.96 -6.44 9.45
N ARG A 228 -1.50 -7.09 8.37
CA ARG A 228 -1.53 -8.57 8.27
C ARG A 228 -0.65 -9.27 9.30
N ARG A 229 0.51 -8.70 9.62
CA ARG A 229 1.52 -9.33 10.47
C ARG A 229 1.33 -9.04 11.95
N GLN A 230 0.88 -7.83 12.30
CA GLN A 230 0.93 -7.32 13.68
C GLN A 230 -0.47 -7.05 14.28
N ALA A 231 -1.43 -6.58 13.47
CA ALA A 231 -2.73 -6.21 14.01
C ALA A 231 -3.66 -7.42 14.16
N ARG A 232 -4.37 -7.49 15.28
CA ARG A 232 -5.48 -8.43 15.45
C ARG A 232 -6.74 -7.85 14.83
N PRO A 233 -7.59 -8.68 14.19
CA PRO A 233 -8.87 -8.20 13.70
C PRO A 233 -9.79 -7.83 14.88
N PHE A 234 -10.43 -6.67 14.81
CA PHE A 234 -11.50 -6.30 15.73
C PHE A 234 -12.87 -6.76 15.23
N PHE A 235 -12.95 -7.16 13.96
CA PHE A 235 -14.08 -7.86 13.37
C PHE A 235 -13.52 -9.01 12.52
N ASP A 236 -14.05 -10.22 12.72
CA ASP A 236 -13.69 -11.40 11.93
C ASP A 236 -14.93 -12.29 11.81
N ARG A 237 -15.45 -12.39 10.60
CA ARG A 237 -16.67 -13.13 10.28
C ARG A 237 -16.49 -14.63 10.48
N ASP A 238 -15.33 -15.17 10.12
CA ASP A 238 -15.06 -16.60 10.19
C ASP A 238 -15.03 -17.10 11.65
N THR A 239 -14.43 -16.31 12.53
CA THR A 239 -14.38 -16.61 13.96
C THR A 239 -15.78 -16.56 14.62
N GLN A 240 -16.62 -15.63 14.21
CA GLN A 240 -17.97 -15.50 14.77
C GLN A 240 -18.89 -16.64 14.33
N VAL A 241 -18.77 -17.13 13.11
CA VAL A 241 -19.52 -18.30 12.62
C VAL A 241 -19.13 -19.56 13.42
N GLY A 242 -17.84 -19.74 13.71
CA GLY A 242 -17.35 -20.84 14.54
C GLY A 242 -17.89 -20.83 15.97
N ALA A 243 -17.98 -19.64 16.59
CA ALA A 243 -18.51 -19.48 17.95
C ALA A 243 -20.01 -19.85 18.05
N VAL A 244 -20.81 -19.55 17.04
CA VAL A 244 -22.23 -19.90 17.00
C VAL A 244 -22.43 -21.41 16.87
N GLN A 245 -21.56 -22.10 16.13
CA GLN A 245 -21.65 -23.57 15.99
C GLN A 245 -21.28 -24.33 17.27
N VAL A 246 -20.36 -23.78 18.08
CA VAL A 246 -19.95 -24.41 19.35
C VAL A 246 -21.03 -24.24 20.44
N GLN A 247 -21.79 -23.16 20.45
CA GLN A 247 -22.87 -22.94 21.40
C GLN A 247 -24.13 -23.79 21.12
N GLY A 248 -24.25 -24.41 19.94
CA GLY A 248 -25.37 -25.28 19.57
C GLY A 248 -25.23 -26.74 20.04
N GLN A 249 -24.09 -27.18 20.56
CA GLN A 249 -23.88 -28.52 21.10
C GLN A 249 -24.05 -28.49 22.62
N VAL A 250 -25.29 -28.56 23.11
CA VAL A 250 -25.59 -28.93 24.49
C VAL A 250 -25.12 -30.38 24.68
N PRO A 251 -24.20 -30.67 25.62
CA PRO A 251 -23.84 -32.05 25.89
C PRO A 251 -25.08 -32.76 26.42
N ARG A 252 -25.58 -33.75 25.66
CA ARG A 252 -26.54 -34.70 26.22
C ARG A 252 -25.86 -35.42 27.40
N GLN A 253 -26.24 -35.08 28.61
CA GLN A 253 -25.90 -35.88 29.78
C GLN A 253 -26.46 -37.28 29.57
N SER A 254 -25.57 -38.20 29.32
CA SER A 254 -25.86 -39.64 29.40
C SER A 254 -26.11 -39.95 30.86
N ALA A 255 -27.34 -40.23 31.17
CA ALA A 255 -27.70 -40.82 32.44
C ALA A 255 -27.03 -42.19 32.56
N ALA A 256 -26.09 -42.37 33.45
CA ALA A 256 -25.52 -43.65 33.83
C ALA A 256 -26.55 -44.39 34.70
N PRO A 257 -26.83 -45.72 34.40
CA PRO A 257 -27.68 -46.51 35.33
C PRO A 257 -26.90 -46.83 36.60
N GLY A 258 -27.53 -46.64 37.72
CA GLY A 258 -26.97 -47.00 39.02
C GLY A 258 -26.86 -48.52 39.18
N LEU A 259 -25.76 -48.95 39.78
CA LEU A 259 -25.65 -50.23 40.46
C LEU A 259 -25.03 -50.01 41.81
N GLY A 260 -25.81 -50.33 42.84
CA GLY A 260 -25.42 -50.32 44.22
C GLY A 260 -24.67 -51.59 44.68
N TYR A 261 -24.44 -51.65 46.00
CA TYR A 261 -23.80 -52.66 46.82
C TYR A 261 -22.26 -52.55 46.93
N GLY A 262 -21.63 -52.60 48.06
CA GLY A 262 -21.96 -52.98 49.41
C GLY A 262 -20.75 -52.78 50.28
N TYR A 263 -20.96 -52.46 51.56
CA TYR A 263 -20.01 -52.57 52.68
C TYR A 263 -19.79 -54.09 53.03
N PRO A 264 -18.89 -54.47 53.87
CA PRO A 264 -17.95 -53.91 54.84
C PRO A 264 -16.66 -54.76 55.01
N PRO A 265 -16.02 -55.00 56.17
CA PRO A 265 -15.51 -54.13 57.22
C PRO A 265 -14.02 -54.43 57.58
N THR A 266 -13.51 -53.59 58.50
CA THR A 266 -12.50 -53.84 59.58
C THR A 266 -11.37 -54.86 59.43
N TYR A 267 -10.14 -54.36 59.54
CA TYR A 267 -9.21 -54.51 60.67
C TYR A 267 -8.10 -53.47 60.54
#